data_35587d1807b64739f99d39e21bee5a8a
#
_entry.id   35587d1807b64739f99d39e21bee5a8a
#
_cell.length_a   1.000
_cell.length_b   1.000
_cell.length_c   1.000
_cell.angle_alpha   90.00
_cell.angle_beta   90.00
_cell.angle_gamma   90.00
#
_symmetry.space_group_name_H-M   'P 1'
#
loop_
_entity.id
_entity.type
_entity.pdbx_description
1 polymer ?
#
loop_
_entity_poly.entity_id
_entity_poly.type
_entity_poly.pdbx_seq_one_letter_code
_entity_poly.pdbx_strand_id
1 'polypeptide(L)'
;MIKNTQLLGLILATVLIEGCTAVSIYQDPVAKYQTAVNTASDAIRPYLLGVNDLNAKANLYDKVSLNLPWGTEDLTNAIPTKEIQLRLQALSCIASYANALAAVASSKDVSNLSQAAQTLGDSVNGLNETIQGLASVRSSNAAGTLAKQAAKLDLSAPVTSLVTLVGTLAIEHAQTKAVKTGILNGEQPINQLIGLLKSDLQSLTLADNASYASIKTGMVLLYNNARGKTDAKDLMALIDQFIQDSDRIETLRALQVDSLLSDMQSAHTALVTFAKSSKKPEDLSALASQIDVFTAHVKLFEDAISSIKTTLNSTNKKALYGNYTSG
;
A
#
# COMPACT_ATOMS: atom_id res chain seq x y z
N MET A 1 -56.86 -31.56 17.69
CA MET A 1 -55.91 -31.56 16.57
C MET A 1 -55.38 -30.16 16.21
N ILE A 2 -54.94 -29.34 17.18
CA ILE A 2 -54.53 -27.91 16.93
C ILE A 2 -53.14 -27.57 17.54
N LYS A 3 -52.37 -28.54 18.05
CA LYS A 3 -51.08 -28.25 18.73
C LYS A 3 -49.82 -28.37 17.86
N ASN A 4 -49.89 -28.96 16.65
CA ASN A 4 -48.67 -29.19 15.86
C ASN A 4 -48.30 -28.08 14.86
N THR A 5 -49.24 -27.17 14.52
CA THR A 5 -48.96 -26.07 13.56
C THR A 5 -48.23 -24.89 14.20
N GLN A 6 -48.35 -24.66 15.52
CA GLN A 6 -47.63 -23.59 16.20
C GLN A 6 -46.14 -23.92 16.45
N LEU A 7 -45.79 -25.19 16.58
CA LEU A 7 -44.43 -25.64 16.80
C LEU A 7 -43.57 -25.50 15.51
N LEU A 8 -44.19 -25.75 14.35
CA LEU A 8 -43.51 -25.62 13.05
C LEU A 8 -43.21 -24.15 12.69
N GLY A 9 -44.09 -23.22 13.06
CA GLY A 9 -43.90 -21.80 12.84
C GLY A 9 -42.77 -21.21 13.71
N LEU A 10 -42.58 -21.72 14.94
CA LEU A 10 -41.52 -21.25 15.83
C LEU A 10 -40.13 -21.73 15.40
N ILE A 11 -40.01 -22.93 14.87
CA ILE A 11 -38.74 -23.48 14.33
C ILE A 11 -38.31 -22.76 13.05
N LEU A 12 -39.29 -22.38 12.20
CA LEU A 12 -38.96 -21.63 10.96
C LEU A 12 -38.54 -20.19 11.25
N ALA A 13 -39.09 -19.56 12.29
CA ALA A 13 -38.70 -18.20 12.68
C ALA A 13 -37.28 -18.14 13.30
N THR A 14 -36.87 -19.17 14.05
CA THR A 14 -35.50 -19.20 14.62
C THR A 14 -34.42 -19.41 13.59
N VAL A 15 -34.68 -20.20 12.54
CA VAL A 15 -33.69 -20.41 11.45
C VAL A 15 -33.49 -19.15 10.62
N LEU A 16 -34.49 -18.30 10.46
CA LEU A 16 -34.36 -17.03 9.71
C LEU A 16 -33.63 -15.95 10.51
N ILE A 17 -33.62 -15.99 11.84
CA ILE A 17 -32.94 -15.02 12.69
C ILE A 17 -31.41 -15.29 12.72
N GLU A 18 -30.98 -16.54 12.70
CA GLU A 18 -29.55 -16.91 12.68
C GLU A 18 -28.83 -16.48 11.36
N GLY A 19 -29.55 -16.48 10.23
CA GLY A 19 -29.00 -16.04 8.94
C GLY A 19 -28.73 -14.53 8.88
N CYS A 20 -29.58 -13.68 9.48
CA CYS A 20 -29.43 -12.22 9.43
C CYS A 20 -28.38 -11.68 10.42
N THR A 21 -28.16 -12.32 11.57
CA THR A 21 -27.19 -11.87 12.56
C THR A 21 -25.75 -12.19 12.14
N ALA A 22 -25.55 -13.27 11.39
CA ALA A 22 -24.21 -13.71 10.99
C ALA A 22 -23.57 -12.81 9.92
N VAL A 23 -24.34 -12.15 9.06
CA VAL A 23 -23.81 -11.19 8.06
C VAL A 23 -23.30 -9.92 8.73
N SER A 24 -24.01 -9.42 9.73
CA SER A 24 -23.65 -8.21 10.48
C SER A 24 -22.30 -8.34 11.20
N ILE A 25 -21.91 -9.55 11.62
CA ILE A 25 -20.64 -9.80 12.33
C ILE A 25 -19.41 -9.53 11.45
N TYR A 26 -19.47 -9.80 10.15
CA TYR A 26 -18.37 -9.53 9.22
C TYR A 26 -18.40 -8.10 8.68
N GLN A 27 -19.56 -7.45 8.62
CA GLN A 27 -19.74 -6.20 7.89
C GLN A 27 -18.80 -5.10 8.38
N ASP A 28 -18.83 -4.77 9.66
CA ASP A 28 -18.03 -3.69 10.23
C ASP A 28 -16.51 -3.99 10.18
N PRO A 29 -16.02 -5.19 10.61
CA PRO A 29 -14.59 -5.49 10.51
C PRO A 29 -14.06 -5.48 9.08
N VAL A 30 -14.82 -6.03 8.13
CA VAL A 30 -14.39 -6.05 6.73
C VAL A 30 -14.41 -4.65 6.12
N ALA A 31 -15.39 -3.80 6.44
CA ALA A 31 -15.44 -2.41 5.97
C ALA A 31 -14.27 -1.58 6.53
N LYS A 32 -13.92 -1.73 7.80
CA LYS A 32 -12.75 -1.08 8.40
C LYS A 32 -11.45 -1.57 7.74
N TYR A 33 -11.29 -2.88 7.58
CA TYR A 33 -10.13 -3.46 6.90
C TYR A 33 -9.99 -2.94 5.47
N GLN A 34 -11.08 -2.93 4.70
CA GLN A 34 -11.13 -2.36 3.34
C GLN A 34 -10.67 -0.90 3.32
N THR A 35 -11.22 -0.06 4.20
CA THR A 35 -10.85 1.36 4.27
C THR A 35 -9.37 1.52 4.57
N ALA A 36 -8.83 0.80 5.56
CA ALA A 36 -7.42 0.86 5.92
C ALA A 36 -6.50 0.39 4.78
N VAL A 37 -6.86 -0.70 4.07
CA VAL A 37 -6.09 -1.20 2.92
C VAL A 37 -6.08 -0.19 1.77
N ASN A 38 -7.22 0.43 1.45
CA ASN A 38 -7.28 1.44 0.40
C ASN A 38 -6.42 2.65 0.74
N THR A 39 -6.55 3.18 1.96
CA THR A 39 -5.75 4.33 2.43
C THR A 39 -4.25 4.00 2.44
N ALA A 40 -3.85 2.81 2.91
CA ALA A 40 -2.46 2.36 2.86
C ALA A 40 -1.92 2.30 1.42
N SER A 41 -2.70 1.75 0.49
CA SER A 41 -2.33 1.65 -0.93
C SER A 41 -2.12 3.03 -1.57
N ASP A 42 -3.00 3.99 -1.26
CA ASP A 42 -2.92 5.36 -1.75
C ASP A 42 -1.73 6.12 -1.14
N ALA A 43 -1.38 5.84 0.11
CA ALA A 43 -0.27 6.49 0.80
C ALA A 43 1.11 5.92 0.41
N ILE A 44 1.21 4.65 0.01
CA ILE A 44 2.47 4.03 -0.42
C ILE A 44 2.94 4.58 -1.79
N ARG A 45 2.03 4.96 -2.69
CA ARG A 45 2.41 5.57 -3.98
C ARG A 45 3.31 6.81 -3.83
N PRO A 46 2.92 7.87 -3.09
CA PRO A 46 3.79 9.03 -2.89
C PRO A 46 5.06 8.72 -2.09
N TYR A 47 5.04 7.70 -1.22
CA TYR A 47 6.27 7.20 -0.60
C TYR A 47 7.27 6.71 -1.65
N LEU A 48 6.87 5.82 -2.57
CA LEU A 48 7.72 5.30 -3.64
C LEU A 48 8.28 6.41 -4.56
N LEU A 49 7.47 7.43 -4.86
CA LEU A 49 7.91 8.58 -5.64
C LEU A 49 8.89 9.44 -4.83
N GLY A 50 8.67 9.58 -3.52
CA GLY A 50 9.58 10.29 -2.61
C GLY A 50 10.95 9.64 -2.51
N VAL A 51 11.02 8.30 -2.52
CA VAL A 51 12.27 7.54 -2.58
C VAL A 51 13.06 7.86 -3.84
N ASN A 52 12.42 7.88 -5.02
CA ASN A 52 13.08 8.25 -6.27
C ASN A 52 13.63 9.69 -6.25
N ASP A 53 12.85 10.61 -5.72
CA ASP A 53 13.23 12.01 -5.59
C ASP A 53 14.43 12.18 -4.64
N LEU A 54 14.46 11.41 -3.56
CA LEU A 54 15.57 11.37 -2.62
C LEU A 54 16.86 10.86 -3.29
N ASN A 55 16.77 9.81 -4.06
CA ASN A 55 17.92 9.28 -4.81
C ASN A 55 18.43 10.27 -5.88
N ALA A 56 17.53 10.96 -6.59
CA ALA A 56 17.90 11.99 -7.55
C ALA A 56 18.63 13.16 -6.86
N LYS A 57 18.17 13.56 -5.66
CA LYS A 57 18.86 14.58 -4.86
C LYS A 57 20.23 14.12 -4.36
N ALA A 58 20.36 12.87 -3.91
CA ALA A 58 21.66 12.31 -3.54
C ALA A 58 22.66 12.42 -4.69
N ASN A 59 22.26 12.01 -5.89
CA ASN A 59 23.06 12.15 -7.09
C ASN A 59 23.46 13.60 -7.37
N LEU A 60 22.50 14.53 -7.27
CA LEU A 60 22.76 15.95 -7.47
C LEU A 60 23.78 16.49 -6.47
N TYR A 61 23.63 16.20 -5.19
CA TYR A 61 24.55 16.65 -4.15
C TYR A 61 25.96 16.07 -4.37
N ASP A 62 26.09 14.80 -4.71
CA ASP A 62 27.38 14.17 -4.99
C ASP A 62 28.05 14.81 -6.21
N LYS A 63 27.34 14.97 -7.33
CA LYS A 63 27.90 15.57 -8.54
C LYS A 63 28.36 17.00 -8.31
N VAL A 64 27.57 17.84 -7.66
CA VAL A 64 27.92 19.24 -7.42
C VAL A 64 29.01 19.38 -6.36
N SER A 65 28.96 18.62 -5.27
CA SER A 65 29.94 18.72 -4.18
C SER A 65 31.33 18.21 -4.60
N LEU A 66 31.39 17.22 -5.48
CA LEU A 66 32.62 16.62 -5.98
C LEU A 66 33.06 17.17 -7.35
N ASN A 67 32.34 18.18 -7.87
CA ASN A 67 32.60 18.79 -9.19
C ASN A 67 32.66 17.74 -10.33
N LEU A 68 31.73 16.77 -10.31
CA LEU A 68 31.64 15.72 -11.31
C LEU A 68 30.76 16.16 -12.48
N PRO A 69 31.02 15.68 -13.71
CA PRO A 69 30.18 15.99 -14.86
C PRO A 69 28.78 15.40 -14.69
N TRP A 70 27.77 16.13 -15.20
CA TRP A 70 26.39 15.69 -15.28
C TRP A 70 26.10 15.03 -16.62
N GLY A 71 25.53 13.83 -16.60
CA GLY A 71 25.19 13.05 -17.80
C GLY A 71 23.72 12.65 -17.84
N THR A 72 23.30 12.05 -18.94
CA THR A 72 21.92 11.55 -19.11
C THR A 72 21.59 10.40 -18.14
N GLU A 73 22.58 9.66 -17.70
CA GLU A 73 22.48 8.61 -16.68
C GLU A 73 22.02 9.15 -15.32
N ASP A 74 22.35 10.40 -15.01
CA ASP A 74 21.97 11.07 -13.76
C ASP A 74 20.48 11.45 -13.71
N LEU A 75 19.80 11.38 -14.86
CA LEU A 75 18.36 11.59 -14.97
C LEU A 75 17.55 10.31 -14.80
N THR A 76 18.20 9.17 -14.59
CA THR A 76 17.53 7.89 -14.42
C THR A 76 16.99 7.74 -12.98
N ASN A 77 15.76 7.27 -12.86
CA ASN A 77 15.17 6.97 -11.56
C ASN A 77 15.86 5.74 -10.93
N ALA A 78 16.16 5.81 -9.64
CA ALA A 78 16.68 4.67 -8.87
C ALA A 78 15.72 3.47 -8.88
N ILE A 79 14.41 3.76 -8.79
CA ILE A 79 13.36 2.76 -9.00
C ILE A 79 12.77 2.98 -10.39
N PRO A 80 12.97 2.07 -11.35
CA PRO A 80 12.39 2.17 -12.68
C PRO A 80 10.85 2.28 -12.63
N THR A 81 10.26 3.05 -13.53
CA THR A 81 8.80 3.27 -13.57
C THR A 81 8.01 1.96 -13.63
N LYS A 82 8.48 0.98 -14.40
CA LYS A 82 7.84 -0.35 -14.47
C LYS A 82 7.84 -1.08 -13.13
N GLU A 83 8.86 -0.90 -12.33
CA GLU A 83 8.94 -1.50 -10.99
C GLU A 83 8.02 -0.79 -9.98
N ILE A 84 7.88 0.53 -10.09
CA ILE A 84 6.85 1.26 -9.33
C ILE A 84 5.47 0.74 -9.72
N GLN A 85 5.19 0.60 -11.02
CA GLN A 85 3.93 0.07 -11.51
C GLN A 85 3.63 -1.32 -10.97
N LEU A 86 4.60 -2.22 -10.91
CA LEU A 86 4.44 -3.57 -10.35
C LEU A 86 3.99 -3.52 -8.88
N ARG A 87 4.65 -2.67 -8.07
CA ARG A 87 4.29 -2.48 -6.65
C ARG A 87 2.88 -1.93 -6.47
N LEU A 88 2.53 -0.94 -7.29
CA LEU A 88 1.20 -0.33 -7.26
C LEU A 88 0.10 -1.30 -7.72
N GLN A 89 0.38 -2.17 -8.67
CA GLN A 89 -0.57 -3.20 -9.10
C GLN A 89 -0.73 -4.30 -8.06
N ALA A 90 0.35 -4.69 -7.38
CA ALA A 90 0.26 -5.61 -6.26
C ALA A 90 -0.60 -5.05 -5.12
N LEU A 91 -0.41 -3.78 -4.77
CA LEU A 91 -1.26 -3.07 -3.79
C LEU A 91 -2.71 -2.95 -4.28
N SER A 92 -2.93 -2.61 -5.55
CA SER A 92 -4.26 -2.56 -6.17
C SER A 92 -4.97 -3.91 -6.11
N CYS A 93 -4.26 -5.02 -6.28
CA CYS A 93 -4.81 -6.36 -6.16
C CYS A 93 -5.29 -6.65 -4.72
N ILE A 94 -4.51 -6.27 -3.70
CA ILE A 94 -4.90 -6.40 -2.29
C ILE A 94 -6.11 -5.51 -1.99
N ALA A 95 -6.11 -4.26 -2.47
CA ALA A 95 -7.23 -3.33 -2.31
C ALA A 95 -8.51 -3.83 -2.98
N SER A 96 -8.42 -4.36 -4.20
CA SER A 96 -9.55 -4.94 -4.92
C SER A 96 -10.13 -6.17 -4.23
N TYR A 97 -9.28 -7.00 -3.62
CA TYR A 97 -9.72 -8.11 -2.77
C TYR A 97 -10.48 -7.60 -1.53
N ALA A 98 -9.96 -6.61 -0.81
CA ALA A 98 -10.64 -6.02 0.34
C ALA A 98 -11.98 -5.37 -0.05
N ASN A 99 -12.04 -4.70 -1.21
CA ASN A 99 -13.25 -4.13 -1.77
C ASN A 99 -14.28 -5.22 -2.12
N ALA A 100 -13.85 -6.32 -2.71
CA ALA A 100 -14.73 -7.45 -3.02
C ALA A 100 -15.30 -8.09 -1.75
N LEU A 101 -14.49 -8.28 -0.71
CA LEU A 101 -14.99 -8.77 0.59
C LEU A 101 -16.02 -7.83 1.20
N ALA A 102 -15.77 -6.51 1.18
CA ALA A 102 -16.69 -5.52 1.72
C ALA A 102 -18.01 -5.46 0.92
N ALA A 103 -17.94 -5.55 -0.41
CA ALA A 103 -19.13 -5.65 -1.26
C ALA A 103 -19.97 -6.88 -0.91
N VAL A 104 -19.33 -8.05 -0.73
CA VAL A 104 -20.02 -9.29 -0.32
C VAL A 104 -20.61 -9.16 1.09
N ALA A 105 -19.89 -8.51 2.02
CA ALA A 105 -20.35 -8.36 3.41
C ALA A 105 -21.53 -7.37 3.55
N SER A 106 -21.62 -6.37 2.69
CA SER A 106 -22.59 -5.26 2.81
C SER A 106 -23.75 -5.32 1.81
N SER A 107 -23.55 -5.92 0.64
CA SER A 107 -24.51 -5.82 -0.47
C SER A 107 -25.50 -6.97 -0.49
N LYS A 108 -26.76 -6.60 -0.70
CA LYS A 108 -27.83 -7.54 -1.11
C LYS A 108 -28.02 -7.55 -2.64
N ASP A 109 -27.25 -6.72 -3.38
CA ASP A 109 -27.39 -6.52 -4.81
C ASP A 109 -26.32 -7.33 -5.57
N VAL A 110 -26.76 -8.24 -6.40
CA VAL A 110 -25.91 -9.12 -7.25
C VAL A 110 -25.05 -8.30 -8.22
N SER A 111 -25.54 -7.14 -8.68
CA SER A 111 -24.80 -6.29 -9.61
C SER A 111 -23.51 -5.73 -8.99
N ASN A 112 -23.56 -5.29 -7.74
CA ASN A 112 -22.39 -4.79 -7.00
C ASN A 112 -21.36 -5.88 -6.74
N LEU A 113 -21.82 -7.12 -6.49
CA LEU A 113 -20.94 -8.28 -6.33
C LEU A 113 -20.23 -8.62 -7.64
N SER A 114 -20.96 -8.61 -8.76
CA SER A 114 -20.38 -8.87 -10.07
C SER A 114 -19.33 -7.82 -10.45
N GLN A 115 -19.59 -6.54 -10.18
CA GLN A 115 -18.65 -5.46 -10.43
C GLN A 115 -17.40 -5.55 -9.56
N ALA A 116 -17.55 -5.87 -8.27
CA ALA A 116 -16.42 -6.08 -7.36
C ALA A 116 -15.56 -7.28 -7.80
N ALA A 117 -16.20 -8.35 -8.27
CA ALA A 117 -15.57 -9.50 -8.88
C ALA A 117 -14.73 -9.15 -10.11
N GLN A 118 -15.34 -8.42 -11.02
CA GLN A 118 -14.67 -7.97 -12.24
C GLN A 118 -13.47 -7.08 -11.91
N THR A 119 -13.63 -6.11 -11.02
CA THR A 119 -12.54 -5.21 -10.61
C THR A 119 -11.35 -5.99 -10.01
N LEU A 120 -11.62 -7.01 -9.20
CA LEU A 120 -10.56 -7.89 -8.68
C LEU A 120 -9.89 -8.67 -9.83
N GLY A 121 -10.68 -9.22 -10.75
CA GLY A 121 -10.17 -9.92 -11.93
C GLY A 121 -9.26 -9.05 -12.80
N ASP A 122 -9.68 -7.81 -13.06
CA ASP A 122 -8.91 -6.83 -13.83
C ASP A 122 -7.60 -6.45 -13.13
N SER A 123 -7.64 -6.25 -11.81
CA SER A 123 -6.43 -5.95 -11.00
C SER A 123 -5.42 -7.09 -11.02
N VAL A 124 -5.91 -8.30 -10.99
CA VAL A 124 -5.11 -9.53 -11.06
C VAL A 124 -4.50 -9.72 -12.44
N ASN A 125 -5.27 -9.52 -13.51
CA ASN A 125 -4.78 -9.60 -14.88
C ASN A 125 -3.71 -8.53 -15.12
N GLY A 126 -3.93 -7.30 -14.68
CA GLY A 126 -2.96 -6.22 -14.78
C GLY A 126 -1.65 -6.53 -14.05
N LEU A 127 -1.71 -7.15 -12.86
CA LEU A 127 -0.52 -7.62 -12.14
C LEU A 127 0.22 -8.69 -12.93
N ASN A 128 -0.49 -9.67 -13.49
CA ASN A 128 0.11 -10.75 -14.29
C ASN A 128 0.77 -10.21 -15.58
N GLU A 129 0.11 -9.30 -16.30
CA GLU A 129 0.66 -8.64 -17.49
C GLU A 129 1.95 -7.87 -17.17
N THR A 130 1.98 -7.15 -16.05
CA THR A 130 3.17 -6.43 -15.61
C THR A 130 4.31 -7.38 -15.26
N ILE A 131 4.04 -8.49 -14.59
CA ILE A 131 5.04 -9.53 -14.29
C ILE A 131 5.60 -10.12 -15.59
N GLN A 132 4.75 -10.45 -16.56
CA GLN A 132 5.16 -10.97 -17.86
C GLN A 132 5.99 -9.93 -18.65
N GLY A 133 5.56 -8.65 -18.64
CA GLY A 133 6.30 -7.56 -19.28
C GLY A 133 7.68 -7.30 -18.67
N LEU A 134 7.86 -7.58 -17.37
CA LEU A 134 9.16 -7.52 -16.70
C LEU A 134 10.00 -8.78 -16.92
N ALA A 135 9.41 -9.90 -17.31
CA ALA A 135 10.13 -11.13 -17.59
C ALA A 135 11.16 -10.98 -18.73
N SER A 136 10.84 -10.15 -19.71
CA SER A 136 11.76 -9.82 -20.82
C SER A 136 12.97 -8.96 -20.38
N VAL A 137 12.85 -8.24 -19.26
CA VAL A 137 13.92 -7.37 -18.70
C VAL A 137 14.82 -8.13 -17.71
N ARG A 138 14.44 -9.36 -17.34
CA ARG A 138 15.15 -10.20 -16.37
C ARG A 138 16.59 -10.55 -16.71
N SER A 139 16.96 -10.52 -17.98
CA SER A 139 18.35 -10.75 -18.42
C SER A 139 19.27 -9.58 -18.09
N SER A 140 18.75 -8.41 -17.71
CA SER A 140 19.52 -7.28 -17.25
C SER A 140 19.70 -7.32 -15.73
N ASN A 141 20.92 -7.02 -15.25
CA ASN A 141 21.24 -6.90 -13.82
C ASN A 141 20.42 -5.79 -13.09
N ALA A 142 19.62 -5.04 -13.84
CA ALA A 142 18.79 -3.93 -13.39
C ALA A 142 17.38 -4.32 -12.91
N ALA A 143 16.98 -5.60 -12.97
CA ALA A 143 15.67 -6.01 -12.48
C ALA A 143 15.64 -5.97 -10.95
N GLY A 144 14.72 -5.21 -10.36
CA GLY A 144 14.55 -5.05 -8.93
C GLY A 144 14.14 -6.33 -8.20
N THR A 145 14.22 -6.30 -6.88
CA THR A 145 13.97 -7.47 -6.01
C THR A 145 12.57 -8.03 -6.20
N LEU A 146 11.55 -7.16 -6.29
CA LEU A 146 10.16 -7.62 -6.45
C LEU A 146 9.95 -8.30 -7.81
N ALA A 147 10.51 -7.75 -8.90
CA ALA A 147 10.43 -8.36 -10.23
C ALA A 147 11.09 -9.75 -10.26
N LYS A 148 12.24 -9.90 -9.58
CA LYS A 148 12.94 -11.20 -9.46
C LYS A 148 12.18 -12.21 -8.62
N GLN A 149 11.52 -11.77 -7.53
CA GLN A 149 10.75 -12.64 -6.63
C GLN A 149 9.39 -12.99 -7.22
N ALA A 150 8.66 -12.00 -7.76
CA ALA A 150 7.38 -12.23 -8.43
C ALA A 150 7.50 -13.21 -9.60
N ALA A 151 8.67 -13.22 -10.22
CA ALA A 151 9.00 -14.15 -11.28
C ALA A 151 9.26 -15.59 -10.84
N LYS A 152 9.66 -15.79 -9.60
CA LYS A 152 9.89 -17.12 -9.01
C LYS A 152 8.61 -17.68 -8.39
N LEU A 153 7.67 -16.80 -8.04
CA LEU A 153 6.37 -17.20 -7.51
C LEU A 153 5.41 -17.31 -8.68
N ASP A 154 4.86 -18.49 -8.86
CA ASP A 154 3.71 -18.70 -9.72
C ASP A 154 2.48 -18.07 -9.03
N LEU A 155 2.33 -16.73 -9.19
CA LEU A 155 1.17 -16.00 -8.72
C LEU A 155 -0.08 -16.27 -9.54
N SER A 156 0.03 -17.01 -10.65
CA SER A 156 -1.10 -17.32 -11.54
C SER A 156 -2.14 -18.20 -10.85
N ALA A 157 -1.71 -19.19 -10.07
CA ALA A 157 -2.62 -20.09 -9.37
C ALA A 157 -3.38 -19.43 -8.20
N PRO A 158 -2.71 -18.69 -7.27
CA PRO A 158 -3.39 -17.95 -6.21
C PRO A 158 -4.35 -16.89 -6.74
N VAL A 159 -3.96 -16.23 -7.80
CA VAL A 159 -4.68 -15.15 -8.45
C VAL A 159 -5.92 -15.69 -9.20
N THR A 160 -5.77 -16.78 -9.95
CA THR A 160 -6.89 -17.50 -10.57
C THR A 160 -7.88 -17.99 -9.51
N SER A 161 -7.38 -18.40 -8.33
CA SER A 161 -8.22 -18.79 -7.21
C SER A 161 -9.06 -17.63 -6.68
N LEU A 162 -8.53 -16.40 -6.63
CA LEU A 162 -9.27 -15.20 -6.23
C LEU A 162 -10.35 -14.82 -7.28
N VAL A 163 -10.03 -14.90 -8.56
CA VAL A 163 -11.01 -14.65 -9.65
C VAL A 163 -12.12 -15.70 -9.65
N THR A 164 -11.75 -16.99 -9.55
CA THR A 164 -12.74 -18.08 -9.49
C THR A 164 -13.62 -17.97 -8.24
N LEU A 165 -13.03 -17.55 -7.12
CA LEU A 165 -13.74 -17.30 -5.88
C LEU A 165 -14.83 -16.25 -6.05
N VAL A 166 -14.51 -15.11 -6.67
CA VAL A 166 -15.49 -14.03 -6.81
C VAL A 166 -16.60 -14.43 -7.77
N GLY A 167 -16.29 -15.21 -8.83
CA GLY A 167 -17.30 -15.81 -9.72
C GLY A 167 -18.23 -16.78 -8.97
N THR A 168 -17.71 -17.56 -8.04
CA THR A 168 -18.52 -18.47 -7.18
C THR A 168 -19.33 -17.71 -6.14
N LEU A 169 -18.82 -16.59 -5.61
CA LEU A 169 -19.52 -15.76 -4.61
C LEU A 169 -20.77 -15.09 -5.19
N ALA A 170 -20.75 -14.73 -6.46
CA ALA A 170 -21.93 -14.17 -7.16
C ALA A 170 -23.07 -15.18 -7.30
N ILE A 171 -22.81 -16.48 -7.15
CA ILE A 171 -23.79 -17.57 -7.34
C ILE A 171 -24.33 -18.08 -5.98
N GLU A 172 -23.60 -17.93 -4.87
CA GLU A 172 -24.03 -18.39 -3.54
C GLU A 172 -24.96 -17.37 -2.89
N HIS A 173 -26.25 -17.73 -2.73
CA HIS A 173 -27.29 -16.90 -2.07
C HIS A 173 -27.09 -16.67 -0.55
N ALA A 174 -26.07 -17.24 0.06
CA ALA A 174 -25.78 -17.12 1.49
C ALA A 174 -24.56 -16.22 1.73
N GLN A 175 -24.78 -14.91 1.90
CA GLN A 175 -23.74 -13.88 2.09
C GLN A 175 -22.67 -14.24 3.12
N THR A 176 -23.06 -14.79 4.28
CA THR A 176 -22.12 -15.18 5.36
C THR A 176 -21.14 -16.26 4.92
N LYS A 177 -21.61 -17.27 4.17
CA LYS A 177 -20.79 -18.33 3.64
C LYS A 177 -19.84 -17.79 2.57
N ALA A 178 -20.34 -16.88 1.74
CA ALA A 178 -19.58 -16.20 0.70
C ALA A 178 -18.42 -15.38 1.30
N VAL A 179 -18.67 -14.52 2.29
CA VAL A 179 -17.61 -13.77 3.00
C VAL A 179 -16.58 -14.70 3.62
N LYS A 180 -17.05 -15.71 4.37
CA LYS A 180 -16.15 -16.70 4.99
C LYS A 180 -15.28 -17.41 3.95
N THR A 181 -15.88 -17.88 2.86
CA THR A 181 -15.16 -18.55 1.76
C THR A 181 -14.16 -17.59 1.11
N GLY A 182 -14.54 -16.32 0.89
CA GLY A 182 -13.67 -15.26 0.37
C GLY A 182 -12.45 -15.03 1.23
N ILE A 183 -12.63 -14.93 2.53
CA ILE A 183 -11.51 -14.76 3.48
C ILE A 183 -10.61 -15.99 3.49
N LEU A 184 -11.16 -17.20 3.56
CA LEU A 184 -10.36 -18.43 3.65
C LEU A 184 -9.58 -18.73 2.36
N ASN A 185 -10.17 -18.50 1.20
CA ASN A 185 -9.48 -18.71 -0.07
C ASN A 185 -8.49 -17.59 -0.40
N GLY A 186 -8.69 -16.38 0.18
CA GLY A 186 -7.75 -15.28 0.11
C GLY A 186 -6.53 -15.43 1.03
N GLU A 187 -6.55 -16.35 2.00
CA GLU A 187 -5.51 -16.48 3.04
C GLU A 187 -4.11 -16.58 2.45
N GLN A 188 -3.88 -17.56 1.59
CA GLN A 188 -2.56 -17.81 1.03
C GLN A 188 -2.13 -16.76 0.02
N PRO A 189 -2.91 -16.43 -1.03
CA PRO A 189 -2.45 -15.52 -2.07
C PRO A 189 -2.26 -14.08 -1.56
N ILE A 190 -3.13 -13.60 -0.68
CA ILE A 190 -3.00 -12.24 -0.14
C ILE A 190 -1.81 -12.14 0.83
N ASN A 191 -1.63 -13.10 1.72
CA ASN A 191 -0.49 -13.11 2.62
C ASN A 191 0.84 -13.24 1.87
N GLN A 192 0.90 -14.01 0.78
CA GLN A 192 2.08 -14.08 -0.08
C GLN A 192 2.36 -12.74 -0.75
N LEU A 193 1.34 -12.08 -1.28
CA LEU A 193 1.49 -10.79 -1.96
C LEU A 193 1.96 -9.68 -1.00
N ILE A 194 1.37 -9.61 0.21
CA ILE A 194 1.82 -8.69 1.26
C ILE A 194 3.26 -9.00 1.68
N GLY A 195 3.59 -10.27 1.89
CA GLY A 195 4.94 -10.70 2.29
C GLY A 195 6.02 -10.33 1.25
N LEU A 196 5.70 -10.44 -0.04
CA LEU A 196 6.57 -10.02 -1.13
C LEU A 196 6.80 -8.51 -1.14
N LEU A 197 5.72 -7.73 -1.06
CA LEU A 197 5.80 -6.27 -0.98
C LEU A 197 6.62 -5.82 0.23
N LYS A 198 6.40 -6.44 1.40
CA LYS A 198 7.15 -6.15 2.62
C LYS A 198 8.64 -6.36 2.44
N SER A 199 9.06 -7.54 1.95
CA SER A 199 10.47 -7.87 1.72
C SER A 199 11.13 -6.93 0.70
N ASP A 200 10.38 -6.56 -0.33
CA ASP A 200 10.86 -5.66 -1.37
C ASP A 200 11.01 -4.21 -0.86
N LEU A 201 9.99 -3.68 -0.18
CA LEU A 201 10.03 -2.32 0.37
C LEU A 201 11.06 -2.18 1.51
N GLN A 202 11.32 -3.23 2.28
CA GLN A 202 12.41 -3.25 3.25
C GLN A 202 13.78 -3.05 2.57
N SER A 203 13.97 -3.63 1.39
CA SER A 203 15.20 -3.44 0.59
C SER A 203 15.33 -1.98 0.11
N LEU A 204 14.23 -1.31 -0.21
CA LEU A 204 14.22 0.11 -0.58
C LEU A 204 14.59 1.00 0.61
N THR A 205 14.09 0.73 1.80
CA THR A 205 14.43 1.47 3.02
C THR A 205 15.94 1.45 3.31
N LEU A 206 16.61 0.32 3.05
CA LEU A 206 18.06 0.23 3.20
C LEU A 206 18.81 1.10 2.17
N ALA A 207 18.33 1.16 0.93
CA ALA A 207 18.89 2.04 -0.10
C ALA A 207 18.68 3.52 0.24
N ASP A 208 17.53 3.87 0.84
CA ASP A 208 17.22 5.22 1.30
C ASP A 208 18.19 5.69 2.37
N ASN A 209 18.58 4.83 3.29
CA ASN A 209 19.55 5.18 4.34
C ASN A 209 20.94 5.53 3.75
N ALA A 210 21.36 4.84 2.68
CA ALA A 210 22.61 5.16 1.99
C ALA A 210 22.51 6.51 1.27
N SER A 211 21.41 6.75 0.55
CA SER A 211 21.14 8.04 -0.12
C SER A 211 21.09 9.20 0.86
N TYR A 212 20.52 9.00 2.04
CA TYR A 212 20.49 10.00 3.10
C TYR A 212 21.89 10.40 3.59
N ALA A 213 22.77 9.43 3.82
CA ALA A 213 24.13 9.70 4.23
C ALA A 213 24.90 10.51 3.16
N SER A 214 24.70 10.16 1.89
CA SER A 214 25.26 10.87 0.75
C SER A 214 24.79 12.32 0.68
N ILE A 215 23.46 12.56 0.81
CA ILE A 215 22.90 13.92 0.83
C ILE A 215 23.49 14.76 1.96
N LYS A 216 23.54 14.25 3.18
CA LYS A 216 24.12 14.99 4.32
C LYS A 216 25.59 15.39 4.06
N THR A 217 26.37 14.44 3.56
CA THR A 217 27.78 14.68 3.23
C THR A 217 27.90 15.74 2.12
N GLY A 218 27.10 15.62 1.05
CA GLY A 218 27.06 16.58 -0.05
C GLY A 218 26.66 17.98 0.41
N MET A 219 25.65 18.12 1.28
CA MET A 219 25.24 19.40 1.87
C MET A 219 26.40 20.08 2.62
N VAL A 220 27.11 19.34 3.46
CA VAL A 220 28.26 19.86 4.23
C VAL A 220 29.37 20.31 3.29
N LEU A 221 29.69 19.52 2.26
CA LEU A 221 30.71 19.86 1.28
C LEU A 221 30.34 21.11 0.48
N LEU A 222 29.10 21.21 0.01
CA LEU A 222 28.60 22.39 -0.70
C LEU A 222 28.66 23.66 0.15
N TYR A 223 28.24 23.57 1.40
CA TYR A 223 28.36 24.72 2.33
C TYR A 223 29.82 25.16 2.50
N ASN A 224 30.73 24.23 2.74
CA ASN A 224 32.14 24.54 2.92
C ASN A 224 32.79 25.12 1.64
N ASN A 225 32.37 24.66 0.47
CA ASN A 225 32.85 25.19 -0.80
C ASN A 225 32.28 26.58 -1.14
N ALA A 226 31.03 26.88 -0.73
CA ALA A 226 30.37 28.15 -0.94
C ALA A 226 30.80 29.22 0.09
N ARG A 227 31.15 28.81 1.31
CA ARG A 227 31.55 29.71 2.40
C ARG A 227 32.77 30.59 1.99
N GLY A 228 32.60 31.89 2.07
CA GLY A 228 33.64 32.87 1.72
C GLY A 228 33.76 33.17 0.21
N LYS A 229 32.95 32.55 -0.63
CA LYS A 229 32.89 32.75 -2.10
C LYS A 229 31.54 33.28 -2.58
N THR A 230 30.51 33.10 -1.78
CA THR A 230 29.11 33.43 -2.08
C THR A 230 28.64 34.48 -1.09
N ASP A 231 27.75 35.37 -1.51
CA ASP A 231 27.20 36.38 -0.60
C ASP A 231 26.32 35.74 0.51
N ALA A 232 26.08 36.49 1.57
CA ALA A 232 25.37 36.00 2.75
C ALA A 232 23.92 35.59 2.42
N LYS A 233 23.27 36.27 1.47
CA LYS A 233 21.88 36.00 1.07
C LYS A 233 21.77 34.63 0.38
N ASP A 234 22.65 34.37 -0.57
CA ASP A 234 22.65 33.12 -1.33
C ASP A 234 23.09 31.95 -0.45
N LEU A 235 24.03 32.20 0.48
CA LEU A 235 24.42 31.17 1.45
C LEU A 235 23.29 30.81 2.41
N MET A 236 22.49 31.80 2.85
CA MET A 236 21.29 31.53 3.67
C MET A 236 20.25 30.73 2.87
N ALA A 237 20.00 31.09 1.61
CA ALA A 237 19.07 30.33 0.75
C ALA A 237 19.50 28.88 0.58
N LEU A 238 20.80 28.62 0.44
CA LEU A 238 21.35 27.25 0.38
C LEU A 238 21.13 26.49 1.68
N ILE A 239 21.34 27.13 2.84
CA ILE A 239 21.10 26.51 4.15
C ILE A 239 19.62 26.20 4.35
N ASP A 240 18.72 27.12 4.00
CA ASP A 240 17.28 26.91 4.10
C ASP A 240 16.83 25.72 3.25
N GLN A 241 17.39 25.56 2.06
CA GLN A 241 17.13 24.38 1.22
C GLN A 241 17.63 23.10 1.88
N PHE A 242 18.81 23.11 2.49
CA PHE A 242 19.35 21.94 3.20
C PHE A 242 18.48 21.54 4.38
N ILE A 243 17.97 22.50 5.16
CA ILE A 243 17.07 22.23 6.28
C ILE A 243 15.79 21.55 5.77
N GLN A 244 15.16 22.11 4.73
CA GLN A 244 13.94 21.55 4.15
C GLN A 244 14.15 20.13 3.59
N ASP A 245 15.26 19.89 2.89
CA ASP A 245 15.58 18.57 2.37
C ASP A 245 15.88 17.58 3.51
N SER A 246 16.57 18.03 4.57
CA SER A 246 16.82 17.21 5.76
C SER A 246 15.53 16.79 6.46
N ASP A 247 14.62 17.74 6.71
CA ASP A 247 13.33 17.45 7.35
C ASP A 247 12.49 16.47 6.54
N ARG A 248 12.47 16.64 5.22
CA ARG A 248 11.78 15.73 4.31
C ARG A 248 12.36 14.33 4.36
N ILE A 249 13.68 14.21 4.36
CA ILE A 249 14.40 12.94 4.44
C ILE A 249 14.10 12.24 5.76
N GLU A 250 14.18 12.96 6.88
CA GLU A 250 13.87 12.38 8.19
C GLU A 250 12.41 11.90 8.26
N THR A 251 11.48 12.63 7.67
CA THR A 251 10.07 12.22 7.59
C THR A 251 9.91 10.94 6.76
N LEU A 252 10.53 10.85 5.57
CA LEU A 252 10.48 9.63 4.75
C LEU A 252 11.10 8.43 5.46
N ARG A 253 12.22 8.63 6.18
CA ARG A 253 12.90 7.58 6.95
C ARG A 253 12.11 7.11 8.17
N ALA A 254 11.35 8.02 8.78
CA ALA A 254 10.47 7.67 9.90
C ALA A 254 9.28 6.80 9.47
N LEU A 255 8.94 6.79 8.16
CA LEU A 255 7.89 5.96 7.59
C LEU A 255 8.36 4.52 7.47
N GLN A 256 7.96 3.70 8.44
CA GLN A 256 8.26 2.26 8.46
C GLN A 256 7.23 1.51 7.60
N VAL A 257 7.37 1.59 6.28
CA VAL A 257 6.43 0.98 5.32
C VAL A 257 6.34 -0.54 5.46
N ASP A 258 7.41 -1.20 5.86
CA ASP A 258 7.45 -2.63 6.17
C ASP A 258 6.64 -2.97 7.43
N SER A 259 6.64 -2.11 8.44
CA SER A 259 5.77 -2.23 9.61
C SER A 259 4.31 -2.04 9.25
N LEU A 260 3.98 -1.06 8.40
CA LEU A 260 2.62 -0.86 7.87
C LEU A 260 2.10 -2.11 7.15
N LEU A 261 2.93 -2.73 6.29
CA LEU A 261 2.57 -3.98 5.62
C LEU A 261 2.49 -5.18 6.58
N SER A 262 3.28 -5.17 7.66
CA SER A 262 3.17 -6.19 8.71
C SER A 262 1.83 -6.10 9.45
N ASP A 263 1.35 -4.90 9.74
CA ASP A 263 0.05 -4.69 10.37
C ASP A 263 -1.10 -5.03 9.41
N MET A 264 -0.96 -4.72 8.12
CA MET A 264 -1.91 -5.18 7.09
C MET A 264 -2.02 -6.71 7.05
N GLN A 265 -0.87 -7.41 7.11
CA GLN A 265 -0.82 -8.86 7.14
C GLN A 265 -1.43 -9.43 8.43
N SER A 266 -1.17 -8.79 9.57
CA SER A 266 -1.72 -9.18 10.87
C SER A 266 -3.24 -9.01 10.90
N ALA A 267 -3.76 -7.90 10.38
CA ALA A 267 -5.19 -7.65 10.26
C ALA A 267 -5.87 -8.69 9.32
N HIS A 268 -5.24 -9.03 8.19
CA HIS A 268 -5.74 -10.08 7.30
C HIS A 268 -5.72 -11.45 7.97
N THR A 269 -4.66 -11.80 8.70
CA THR A 269 -4.56 -13.05 9.45
C THR A 269 -5.61 -13.13 10.55
N ALA A 270 -5.92 -12.01 11.20
CA ALA A 270 -7.00 -11.94 12.18
C ALA A 270 -8.40 -12.17 11.55
N LEU A 271 -8.64 -11.64 10.33
CA LEU A 271 -9.85 -11.94 9.55
C LEU A 271 -9.96 -13.45 9.27
N VAL A 272 -8.87 -14.08 8.85
CA VAL A 272 -8.82 -15.53 8.58
C VAL A 272 -9.07 -16.33 9.86
N THR A 273 -8.44 -15.98 10.96
CA THR A 273 -8.61 -16.62 12.26
C THR A 273 -10.06 -16.50 12.73
N PHE A 274 -10.66 -15.31 12.61
CA PHE A 274 -12.06 -15.09 12.89
C PHE A 274 -12.97 -15.91 11.97
N ALA A 275 -12.67 -16.02 10.69
CA ALA A 275 -13.43 -16.85 9.76
C ALA A 275 -13.41 -18.35 10.13
N LYS A 276 -12.31 -18.84 10.71
CA LYS A 276 -12.15 -20.22 11.20
C LYS A 276 -12.78 -20.46 12.59
N SER A 277 -12.96 -19.40 13.39
CA SER A 277 -13.39 -19.50 14.79
C SER A 277 -14.89 -19.82 14.97
N SER A 278 -15.29 -20.01 16.22
CA SER A 278 -16.68 -20.21 16.63
C SER A 278 -17.50 -18.91 16.74
N LYS A 279 -16.90 -17.75 16.39
CA LYS A 279 -17.55 -16.43 16.41
C LYS A 279 -17.98 -15.96 17.80
N LYS A 280 -17.20 -16.27 18.82
CA LYS A 280 -17.43 -15.75 20.18
C LYS A 280 -17.11 -14.26 20.27
N PRO A 281 -17.63 -13.54 21.28
CA PRO A 281 -17.30 -12.13 21.46
C PRO A 281 -15.79 -11.85 21.57
N GLU A 282 -15.04 -12.77 22.17
CA GLU A 282 -13.57 -12.66 22.29
C GLU A 282 -12.88 -12.71 20.92
N ASP A 283 -13.37 -13.56 20.01
CA ASP A 283 -12.84 -13.69 18.65
C ASP A 283 -13.06 -12.38 17.87
N LEU A 284 -14.23 -11.76 18.03
CA LEU A 284 -14.57 -10.48 17.41
C LEU A 284 -13.73 -9.34 18.00
N SER A 285 -13.52 -9.32 19.32
CA SER A 285 -12.68 -8.32 19.99
C SER A 285 -11.22 -8.39 19.53
N ALA A 286 -10.68 -9.61 19.41
CA ALA A 286 -9.32 -9.81 18.89
C ALA A 286 -9.18 -9.33 17.44
N LEU A 287 -10.15 -9.62 16.57
CA LEU A 287 -10.19 -9.13 15.20
C LEU A 287 -10.24 -7.60 15.17
N ALA A 288 -11.16 -6.98 15.90
CA ALA A 288 -11.31 -5.53 15.94
C ALA A 288 -10.02 -4.85 16.40
N SER A 289 -9.35 -5.37 17.44
CA SER A 289 -8.08 -4.85 17.93
C SER A 289 -6.98 -4.85 16.85
N GLN A 290 -6.84 -5.92 16.08
CA GLN A 290 -5.82 -5.98 15.01
C GLN A 290 -6.12 -5.00 13.86
N ILE A 291 -7.40 -4.85 13.49
CA ILE A 291 -7.81 -3.89 12.47
C ILE A 291 -7.60 -2.45 12.97
N ASP A 292 -7.90 -2.16 14.23
CA ASP A 292 -7.72 -0.82 14.81
C ASP A 292 -6.23 -0.44 14.89
N VAL A 293 -5.32 -1.38 15.22
CA VAL A 293 -3.87 -1.17 15.17
C VAL A 293 -3.43 -0.81 13.74
N PHE A 294 -3.85 -1.60 12.75
CA PHE A 294 -3.53 -1.32 11.35
C PHE A 294 -4.08 0.04 10.91
N THR A 295 -5.34 0.36 11.24
CA THR A 295 -5.97 1.64 10.89
C THR A 295 -5.23 2.83 11.50
N ALA A 296 -4.81 2.73 12.77
CA ALA A 296 -4.05 3.77 13.45
C ALA A 296 -2.70 4.01 12.77
N HIS A 297 -2.00 2.95 12.39
CA HIS A 297 -0.72 3.04 11.67
C HIS A 297 -0.89 3.66 10.27
N VAL A 298 -1.92 3.25 9.53
CA VAL A 298 -2.25 3.84 8.22
C VAL A 298 -2.46 5.34 8.35
N LYS A 299 -3.18 5.80 9.36
CA LYS A 299 -3.43 7.23 9.58
C LYS A 299 -2.14 8.00 9.86
N LEU A 300 -1.27 7.47 10.72
CA LEU A 300 0.03 8.10 11.00
C LEU A 300 0.88 8.19 9.72
N PHE A 301 0.87 7.15 8.91
CA PHE A 301 1.58 7.11 7.63
C PHE A 301 1.02 8.14 6.64
N GLU A 302 -0.31 8.23 6.48
CA GLU A 302 -0.99 9.20 5.62
C GLU A 302 -0.71 10.64 6.05
N ASP A 303 -0.79 10.94 7.35
CA ASP A 303 -0.52 12.26 7.92
C ASP A 303 0.92 12.71 7.62
N ALA A 304 1.89 11.81 7.76
CA ALA A 304 3.30 12.09 7.46
C ALA A 304 3.53 12.33 5.95
N ILE A 305 2.94 11.52 5.08
CA ILE A 305 2.99 11.72 3.62
C ILE A 305 2.35 13.05 3.21
N SER A 306 1.24 13.43 3.84
CA SER A 306 0.55 14.68 3.56
C SER A 306 1.38 15.90 3.99
N SER A 307 2.11 15.80 5.09
CA SER A 307 3.08 16.82 5.54
C SER A 307 4.18 17.04 4.49
N ILE A 308 4.75 15.97 3.93
CA ILE A 308 5.77 16.05 2.86
C ILE A 308 5.22 16.78 1.62
N LYS A 309 4.00 16.46 1.18
CA LYS A 309 3.35 17.11 0.02
C LYS A 309 3.13 18.61 0.25
N THR A 310 2.73 19.00 1.43
CA THR A 310 2.47 20.40 1.78
C THR A 310 3.76 21.23 1.75
N THR A 311 4.84 20.68 2.28
CA THR A 311 6.16 21.30 2.27
C THR A 311 6.67 21.53 0.83
N LEU A 312 6.49 20.55 -0.06
CA LEU A 312 6.85 20.66 -1.48
C LEU A 312 6.10 21.78 -2.20
N ASN A 313 4.78 21.88 -1.98
CA ASN A 313 3.95 22.89 -2.63
C ASN A 313 4.28 24.30 -2.15
N SER A 314 4.64 24.49 -0.87
CA SER A 314 5.04 25.79 -0.32
C SER A 314 6.38 26.25 -0.87
N THR A 315 7.33 25.35 -1.05
CA THR A 315 8.66 25.63 -1.59
C THR A 315 8.60 26.03 -3.07
N ASN A 316 7.83 25.30 -3.88
CA ASN A 316 7.62 25.62 -5.29
C ASN A 316 6.93 26.97 -5.50
N LYS A 317 5.97 27.34 -4.65
CA LYS A 317 5.35 28.67 -4.69
C LYS A 317 6.35 29.79 -4.37
N LYS A 318 7.19 29.61 -3.36
CA LYS A 318 8.20 30.62 -2.97
C LYS A 318 9.25 30.82 -4.06
N ALA A 319 9.71 29.75 -4.71
CA ALA A 319 10.66 29.81 -5.83
C ALA A 319 10.07 30.48 -7.09
N LEU A 320 8.76 30.25 -7.38
CA LEU A 320 8.10 30.81 -8.55
C LEU A 320 7.66 32.28 -8.37
N TYR A 321 7.32 32.73 -7.16
CA TYR A 321 6.80 34.07 -6.90
C TYR A 321 7.84 35.00 -6.26
N GLY A 322 8.96 34.52 -5.74
CA GLY A 322 10.01 35.32 -5.13
C GLY A 322 10.81 36.19 -6.11
N ASN A 323 10.76 35.86 -7.40
CA ASN A 323 11.51 36.59 -8.45
C ASN A 323 10.73 37.70 -9.17
N TYR A 324 9.47 37.98 -8.79
CA TYR A 324 8.62 38.95 -9.50
C TYR A 324 8.28 40.23 -8.71
N THR A 325 8.87 40.48 -7.53
CA THR A 325 8.56 41.67 -6.70
C THR A 325 9.73 42.62 -6.49
N SER A 326 10.74 42.59 -7.35
CA SER A 326 11.79 43.63 -7.37
C SER A 326 12.02 44.13 -8.80
N GLY A 327 11.05 44.92 -9.26
CA GLY A 327 11.16 45.79 -10.42
C GLY A 327 10.66 47.16 -10.06
#